data_f6b02c95d829591b7693da936474ac42
#
_entry.id   f6b02c95d829591b7693da936474ac42
#
_cell.length_a   1.000
_cell.length_b   1.000
_cell.length_c   1.000
_cell.angle_alpha   90.00
_cell.angle_beta   90.00
_cell.angle_gamma   90.00
#
_symmetry.space_group_name_H-M   'P 1'
#
loop_
_entity.id
_entity.type
_entity.pdbx_description
1 polymer ?
#
loop_
_entity_poly.entity_id
_entity_poly.type
_entity_poly.pdbx_seq_one_letter_code
_entity_poly.pdbx_strand_id
1 'polypeptide(L)'
;MNANEHFDLDLERAILSSCIYSEDAYGSVAGDIEPKDFVLKAHQDIFSAIEACVKANEPVGISFIKKHKKVDEGVLGEVMATTAIVDVPKYATELREKAIKRKLLDFAHTMPARINAEKPIGDISNELNKEIFNITNRTNKSDIKDTQEVIGELLEEFEKQKESDSKGIIGLDTGFDDLNEKIKGFKNGDLIIIAARPGMGKTSMGLHFIEKTLREGKGVVFFSLEMPATQIMQRLLSAKTSIPLQRLLIADLNDDEWNRVADACKDYESKKLYIYDSGYASITDIRLILRRQKELDGDISLCVVDYIGLMMSSSNFSDRHLQVSEISRGLKLLARELDMPIIALSQLNRSLEARANKRPMLSDLRESGAIEQDADTILFVYRDEIYREQEEKEKENKAKAENKEYKRNFFPDPNQEKAELIIGKNRNGPTGAVDLLFLKKNSSFVEAPKAGFEATKFEE
;
A
#
# COMPACT_ATOMS: atom_id res chain seq x y z
N MET A 1 24.02 7.19 31.36
CA MET A 1 23.76 7.96 30.13
C MET A 1 23.42 9.37 30.56
N ASN A 2 24.20 10.34 30.09
CA ASN A 2 24.03 11.73 30.52
C ASN A 2 22.69 12.28 29.96
N ALA A 3 21.75 12.58 30.84
CA ALA A 3 20.49 13.22 30.48
C ALA A 3 20.66 14.60 29.80
N ASN A 4 21.87 15.17 29.86
CA ASN A 4 22.17 16.50 29.34
C ASN A 4 22.42 16.58 27.81
N GLU A 5 22.59 15.46 27.11
CA GLU A 5 22.92 15.47 25.66
C GLU A 5 21.77 15.94 24.74
N HIS A 6 20.54 15.95 25.27
CA HIS A 6 19.34 16.34 24.50
C HIS A 6 18.81 17.71 24.89
N PHE A 7 19.56 18.45 25.71
CA PHE A 7 19.26 19.81 26.15
C PHE A 7 20.32 20.77 25.59
N ASP A 8 19.90 21.71 24.75
CA ASP A 8 20.83 22.65 24.10
C ASP A 8 20.18 24.04 24.12
N LEU A 9 20.39 24.74 25.24
CA LEU A 9 19.80 26.06 25.42
C LEU A 9 20.43 27.11 24.52
N ASP A 10 21.67 26.95 24.12
CA ASP A 10 22.35 27.88 23.23
C ASP A 10 21.80 27.78 21.81
N LEU A 11 21.52 26.54 21.37
CA LEU A 11 20.79 26.28 20.11
C LEU A 11 19.40 26.92 20.12
N GLU A 12 18.65 26.76 21.22
CA GLU A 12 17.31 27.34 21.36
C GLU A 12 17.35 28.87 21.31
N ARG A 13 18.29 29.51 22.04
CA ARG A 13 18.47 30.95 22.03
C ARG A 13 18.84 31.47 20.64
N ALA A 14 19.74 30.77 19.93
CA ALA A 14 20.18 31.20 18.60
C ALA A 14 19.03 31.15 17.58
N ILE A 15 18.17 30.13 17.61
CA ILE A 15 16.98 30.06 16.75
C ILE A 15 15.99 31.18 17.09
N LEU A 16 15.67 31.37 18.38
CA LEU A 16 14.75 32.43 18.82
C LEU A 16 15.25 33.83 18.46
N SER A 17 16.54 34.09 18.68
CA SER A 17 17.19 35.34 18.30
C SER A 17 17.04 35.57 16.81
N SER A 18 17.33 34.58 15.97
CA SER A 18 17.20 34.70 14.52
C SER A 18 15.78 35.03 14.08
N CYS A 19 14.78 34.37 14.68
CA CYS A 19 13.36 34.59 14.41
C CYS A 19 12.87 35.98 14.90
N ILE A 20 13.51 36.57 15.91
CA ILE A 20 13.19 37.92 16.38
C ILE A 20 13.77 39.00 15.42
N TYR A 21 14.98 38.76 14.90
CA TYR A 21 15.66 39.73 14.04
C TYR A 21 15.31 39.62 12.56
N SER A 22 14.70 38.54 12.11
CA SER A 22 14.33 38.31 10.71
C SER A 22 13.01 37.53 10.59
N GLU A 23 12.01 38.15 9.94
CA GLU A 23 10.76 37.48 9.60
C GLU A 23 10.95 36.31 8.62
N ASP A 24 11.91 36.43 7.68
CA ASP A 24 12.28 35.36 6.76
C ASP A 24 12.86 34.14 7.50
N ALA A 25 13.65 34.41 8.57
CA ALA A 25 14.17 33.32 9.42
C ALA A 25 13.04 32.56 10.12
N TYR A 26 12.02 33.27 10.64
CA TYR A 26 10.84 32.62 11.18
C TYR A 26 10.07 31.89 10.08
N GLY A 27 9.85 32.51 8.93
CA GLY A 27 9.15 31.89 7.78
C GLY A 27 9.77 30.58 7.34
N SER A 28 11.12 30.50 7.36
CA SER A 28 11.86 29.29 6.96
C SER A 28 11.69 28.10 7.92
N VAL A 29 11.22 28.30 9.16
CA VAL A 29 11.10 27.24 10.19
C VAL A 29 9.69 27.13 10.79
N ALA A 30 8.76 27.99 10.43
CA ALA A 30 7.40 28.06 10.98
C ALA A 30 6.56 26.78 10.79
N GLY A 31 6.97 25.88 9.93
CA GLY A 31 6.36 24.57 9.71
C GLY A 31 7.07 23.41 10.41
N ASP A 32 8.36 23.59 10.73
CA ASP A 32 9.26 22.53 11.14
C ASP A 32 9.37 22.39 12.65
N ILE A 33 9.28 23.49 13.38
CA ILE A 33 9.37 23.51 14.84
C ILE A 33 8.10 24.09 15.48
N GLU A 34 7.79 23.60 16.66
CA GLU A 34 6.66 24.04 17.47
C GLU A 34 7.15 24.55 18.84
N PRO A 35 6.36 25.39 19.55
CA PRO A 35 6.73 25.83 20.88
C PRO A 35 7.13 24.70 21.84
N LYS A 36 6.50 23.53 21.72
CA LYS A 36 6.78 22.34 22.53
C LYS A 36 8.14 21.66 22.24
N ASP A 37 8.82 22.07 21.19
CA ASP A 37 10.13 21.53 20.84
C ASP A 37 11.25 22.20 21.63
N PHE A 38 10.99 23.37 22.21
CA PHE A 38 11.88 24.03 23.14
C PHE A 38 11.77 23.41 24.54
N VAL A 39 12.89 23.36 25.26
CA VAL A 39 12.96 22.79 26.61
C VAL A 39 12.38 23.73 27.64
N LEU A 40 12.88 24.98 27.64
CA LEU A 40 12.46 25.98 28.61
C LEU A 40 11.06 26.52 28.30
N LYS A 41 10.21 26.54 29.30
CA LYS A 41 8.87 27.15 29.16
C LYS A 41 8.94 28.57 28.68
N ALA A 42 9.93 29.35 29.14
CA ALA A 42 10.16 30.71 28.70
C ALA A 42 10.48 30.79 27.18
N HIS A 43 11.30 29.88 26.65
CA HIS A 43 11.57 29.77 25.21
C HIS A 43 10.32 29.41 24.42
N GLN A 44 9.50 28.47 24.93
CA GLN A 44 8.20 28.11 24.33
C GLN A 44 7.27 29.31 24.25
N ASP A 45 7.25 30.13 25.32
CA ASP A 45 6.39 31.32 25.40
C ASP A 45 6.87 32.42 24.45
N ILE A 46 8.19 32.59 24.32
CA ILE A 46 8.79 33.55 23.35
C ILE A 46 8.45 33.11 21.93
N PHE A 47 8.65 31.80 21.54
CA PHE A 47 8.33 31.34 20.20
C PHE A 47 6.84 31.47 19.91
N SER A 48 5.96 31.12 20.86
CA SER A 48 4.52 31.32 20.71
C SER A 48 4.12 32.80 20.51
N ALA A 49 4.84 33.72 21.15
CA ALA A 49 4.59 35.15 20.97
C ALA A 49 5.06 35.63 19.59
N ILE A 50 6.20 35.14 19.09
CA ILE A 50 6.66 35.39 17.71
C ILE A 50 5.59 34.93 16.71
N GLU A 51 5.12 33.70 16.87
CA GLU A 51 4.06 33.11 16.05
C GLU A 51 2.78 33.96 16.06
N ALA A 52 2.39 34.49 17.23
CA ALA A 52 1.23 35.38 17.36
C ALA A 52 1.43 36.72 16.67
N CYS A 53 2.62 37.32 16.74
CA CYS A 53 2.95 38.56 16.04
C CYS A 53 2.81 38.41 14.52
N VAL A 54 3.41 37.32 13.96
CA VAL A 54 3.35 37.04 12.51
C VAL A 54 1.91 36.76 12.06
N LYS A 55 1.14 35.99 12.82
CA LYS A 55 -0.29 35.74 12.52
C LYS A 55 -1.15 37.00 12.56
N ALA A 56 -0.78 37.97 13.40
CA ALA A 56 -1.46 39.25 13.49
C ALA A 56 -0.95 40.27 12.44
N ASN A 57 0.02 39.88 11.62
CA ASN A 57 0.72 40.78 10.68
C ASN A 57 1.34 42.03 11.38
N GLU A 58 1.86 41.79 12.61
CA GLU A 58 2.56 42.80 13.42
C GLU A 58 4.07 42.51 13.41
N PRO A 59 4.93 43.57 13.48
CA PRO A 59 6.38 43.37 13.50
C PRO A 59 6.84 42.49 14.69
N VAL A 60 7.81 41.63 14.47
CA VAL A 60 8.41 40.82 15.54
C VAL A 60 9.39 41.71 16.30
N GLY A 61 8.99 42.20 17.46
CA GLY A 61 9.79 43.09 18.33
C GLY A 61 9.38 43.01 19.80
N ILE A 62 10.23 43.50 20.71
CA ILE A 62 10.05 43.35 22.16
C ILE A 62 8.66 43.77 22.61
N SER A 63 8.20 44.95 22.16
CA SER A 63 6.91 45.53 22.53
C SER A 63 5.74 44.65 22.08
N PHE A 64 5.81 44.08 20.89
CA PHE A 64 4.77 43.20 20.31
C PHE A 64 4.78 41.83 20.94
N ILE A 65 5.97 41.25 21.17
CA ILE A 65 6.11 39.97 21.87
C ILE A 65 5.47 40.06 23.27
N LYS A 66 5.75 41.15 24.03
CA LYS A 66 5.16 41.37 25.37
C LYS A 66 3.64 41.64 25.31
N LYS A 67 3.14 42.17 24.21
CA LYS A 67 1.71 42.41 24.00
C LYS A 67 0.92 41.12 23.85
N HIS A 68 1.47 40.15 23.10
CA HIS A 68 0.78 38.90 22.78
C HIS A 68 0.89 37.83 23.87
N LYS A 69 1.99 37.83 24.64
CA LYS A 69 2.19 36.83 25.69
C LYS A 69 3.04 37.40 26.83
N LYS A 70 2.73 36.96 28.06
CA LYS A 70 3.57 37.28 29.21
C LYS A 70 4.85 36.45 29.10
N VAL A 71 5.96 37.06 28.75
CA VAL A 71 7.29 36.43 28.64
C VAL A 71 8.19 36.91 29.77
N ASP A 72 9.15 36.05 30.15
CA ASP A 72 10.20 36.40 31.11
C ASP A 72 11.16 37.41 30.47
N GLU A 73 11.28 38.61 31.05
CA GLU A 73 12.10 39.69 30.50
C GLU A 73 13.60 39.40 30.55
N GLY A 74 14.04 38.65 31.57
CA GLY A 74 15.45 38.26 31.70
C GLY A 74 15.83 37.30 30.58
N VAL A 75 15.01 36.25 30.38
CA VAL A 75 15.24 35.24 29.32
C VAL A 75 15.11 35.87 27.92
N LEU A 76 14.16 36.79 27.72
CA LEU A 76 14.04 37.52 26.46
C LEU A 76 15.30 38.36 26.19
N GLY A 77 15.85 39.02 27.23
CA GLY A 77 17.11 39.75 27.13
C GLY A 77 18.30 38.85 26.75
N GLU A 78 18.40 37.65 27.33
CA GLU A 78 19.44 36.65 26.99
C GLU A 78 19.31 36.17 25.53
N VAL A 79 18.09 35.87 25.08
CA VAL A 79 17.81 35.50 23.69
C VAL A 79 18.26 36.57 22.72
N MET A 80 17.91 37.82 23.00
CA MET A 80 18.28 38.97 22.13
C MET A 80 19.78 39.31 22.16
N ALA A 81 20.48 38.96 23.23
CA ALA A 81 21.94 39.12 23.33
C ALA A 81 22.69 38.00 22.59
N THR A 82 22.00 36.94 22.19
CA THR A 82 22.58 35.79 21.45
C THR A 82 22.72 36.17 19.96
N THR A 83 23.85 35.81 19.36
CA THR A 83 24.11 36.03 17.93
C THR A 83 23.13 35.27 17.07
N ALA A 84 22.44 35.94 16.15
CA ALA A 84 21.59 35.30 15.17
C ALA A 84 22.41 34.46 14.19
N ILE A 85 21.84 33.33 13.78
CA ILE A 85 22.45 32.35 12.87
C ILE A 85 21.95 32.53 11.43
N VAL A 86 22.77 32.16 10.45
CA VAL A 86 22.44 32.33 9.03
C VAL A 86 21.58 31.18 8.50
N ASP A 87 21.94 29.92 8.87
CA ASP A 87 21.26 28.71 8.39
C ASP A 87 20.27 28.18 9.44
N VAL A 88 19.20 28.94 9.68
CA VAL A 88 18.18 28.62 10.70
C VAL A 88 17.50 27.27 10.45
N PRO A 89 17.16 26.85 9.20
CA PRO A 89 16.55 25.54 8.94
C PRO A 89 17.39 24.35 9.43
N LYS A 90 18.71 24.40 9.24
CA LYS A 90 19.59 23.31 9.70
C LYS A 90 19.58 23.18 11.24
N TYR A 91 19.60 24.28 11.94
CA TYR A 91 19.52 24.31 13.41
C TYR A 91 18.12 23.93 13.91
N ALA A 92 17.08 24.29 13.19
CA ALA A 92 15.70 23.85 13.49
C ALA A 92 15.54 22.35 13.38
N THR A 93 16.16 21.73 12.36
CA THR A 93 16.21 20.25 12.21
C THR A 93 16.88 19.60 13.44
N GLU A 94 18.01 20.13 13.89
CA GLU A 94 18.71 19.62 15.08
C GLU A 94 17.88 19.79 16.36
N LEU A 95 17.22 20.94 16.55
CA LEU A 95 16.31 21.16 17.67
C LEU A 95 15.17 20.13 17.68
N ARG A 96 14.58 19.89 16.52
CA ARG A 96 13.51 18.91 16.33
C ARG A 96 13.96 17.49 16.66
N GLU A 97 15.12 17.06 16.19
CA GLU A 97 15.68 15.75 16.55
C GLU A 97 15.87 15.61 18.05
N LYS A 98 16.43 16.62 18.71
CA LYS A 98 16.58 16.62 20.17
C LYS A 98 15.21 16.57 20.87
N ALA A 99 14.21 17.27 20.37
CA ALA A 99 12.84 17.22 20.88
C ALA A 99 12.19 15.84 20.75
N ILE A 100 12.37 15.17 19.59
CA ILE A 100 11.90 13.82 19.37
C ILE A 100 12.56 12.84 20.35
N LYS A 101 13.89 12.92 20.52
CA LYS A 101 14.63 12.09 21.48
C LYS A 101 14.11 12.28 22.91
N ARG A 102 13.83 13.52 23.35
CA ARG A 102 13.22 13.79 24.66
C ARG A 102 11.85 13.13 24.80
N LYS A 103 10.98 13.28 23.79
CA LYS A 103 9.64 12.66 23.80
C LYS A 103 9.69 11.14 23.86
N LEU A 104 10.66 10.52 23.14
CA LEU A 104 10.89 9.07 23.22
C LEU A 104 11.37 8.63 24.59
N LEU A 105 12.23 9.43 25.26
CA LEU A 105 12.65 9.14 26.64
C LEU A 105 11.48 9.25 27.63
N ASP A 106 10.67 10.31 27.54
CA ASP A 106 9.47 10.49 28.37
C ASP A 106 8.48 9.35 28.16
N PHE A 107 8.28 8.95 26.89
CA PHE A 107 7.47 7.80 26.55
C PHE A 107 8.01 6.52 27.18
N ALA A 108 9.32 6.24 27.09
CA ALA A 108 9.96 5.09 27.71
C ALA A 108 9.78 5.09 29.24
N HIS A 109 9.86 6.25 29.89
CA HIS A 109 9.60 6.38 31.34
C HIS A 109 8.14 6.11 31.72
N THR A 110 7.17 6.41 30.86
CA THR A 110 5.74 6.13 31.10
C THR A 110 5.31 4.71 30.75
N MET A 111 6.12 3.98 29.96
CA MET A 111 5.84 2.60 29.55
C MET A 111 5.53 1.62 30.69
N PRO A 112 6.30 1.54 31.79
CA PRO A 112 6.04 0.58 32.86
C PRO A 112 4.64 0.75 33.47
N ALA A 113 4.18 1.99 33.64
CA ALA A 113 2.85 2.27 34.17
C ALA A 113 1.73 1.84 33.21
N ARG A 114 1.94 1.97 31.89
CA ARG A 114 0.98 1.57 30.85
C ARG A 114 0.90 0.06 30.68
N ILE A 115 2.04 -0.64 30.79
CA ILE A 115 2.11 -2.11 30.71
C ILE A 115 1.43 -2.75 31.92
N ASN A 116 1.54 -2.14 33.10
CA ASN A 116 0.91 -2.61 34.33
C ASN A 116 -0.60 -2.25 34.42
N ALA A 117 -1.16 -1.53 33.48
CA ALA A 117 -2.59 -1.26 33.44
C ALA A 117 -3.39 -2.54 33.13
N GLU A 118 -4.57 -2.71 33.77
CA GLU A 118 -5.48 -3.84 33.52
C GLU A 118 -6.18 -3.70 32.15
N LYS A 119 -5.39 -3.78 31.07
CA LYS A 119 -5.86 -3.74 29.67
C LYS A 119 -5.37 -5.00 28.93
N PRO A 120 -6.12 -5.47 27.91
CA PRO A 120 -5.62 -6.53 27.02
C PRO A 120 -4.28 -6.14 26.36
N ILE A 121 -3.36 -7.09 26.22
CA ILE A 121 -2.02 -6.85 25.64
C ILE A 121 -2.10 -6.26 24.23
N GLY A 122 -3.11 -6.68 23.44
CA GLY A 122 -3.33 -6.14 22.09
C GLY A 122 -3.65 -4.64 22.10
N ASP A 123 -4.45 -4.18 23.06
CA ASP A 123 -4.81 -2.76 23.17
C ASP A 123 -3.61 -1.92 23.63
N ILE A 124 -2.82 -2.44 24.56
CA ILE A 124 -1.57 -1.81 25.01
C ILE A 124 -0.60 -1.67 23.83
N SER A 125 -0.39 -2.75 23.07
CA SER A 125 0.50 -2.74 21.90
C SER A 125 0.06 -1.72 20.83
N ASN A 126 -1.24 -1.66 20.53
CA ASN A 126 -1.79 -0.68 19.60
C ASN A 126 -1.63 0.76 20.08
N GLU A 127 -1.86 1.02 21.37
CA GLU A 127 -1.69 2.34 22.00
C GLU A 127 -0.22 2.78 21.93
N LEU A 128 0.73 1.89 22.26
CA LEU A 128 2.16 2.15 22.20
C LEU A 128 2.64 2.43 20.77
N ASN A 129 2.23 1.60 19.81
CA ASN A 129 2.58 1.77 18.41
C ASN A 129 2.05 3.10 17.83
N LYS A 130 0.81 3.47 18.16
CA LYS A 130 0.21 4.75 17.76
C LYS A 130 0.96 5.93 18.32
N GLU A 131 1.43 5.86 19.56
CA GLU A 131 2.13 6.97 20.21
C GLU A 131 3.56 7.10 19.70
N ILE A 132 4.29 5.98 19.50
CA ILE A 132 5.60 5.99 18.84
C ILE A 132 5.48 6.61 17.44
N PHE A 133 4.48 6.17 16.68
CA PHE A 133 4.21 6.73 15.35
C PHE A 133 3.97 8.25 15.40
N ASN A 134 3.17 8.73 16.35
CA ASN A 134 2.89 10.16 16.50
C ASN A 134 4.13 10.97 16.92
N ILE A 135 5.06 10.37 17.69
CA ILE A 135 6.31 11.01 18.10
C ILE A 135 7.30 11.09 16.95
N THR A 136 7.41 10.01 16.15
CA THR A 136 8.41 9.87 15.08
C THR A 136 7.94 10.47 13.74
N ASN A 137 6.65 10.36 13.43
CA ASN A 137 6.06 10.85 12.19
C ASN A 137 5.30 12.18 12.41
N ARG A 138 5.95 13.16 13.02
CA ARG A 138 5.52 14.53 12.82
C ARG A 138 5.71 14.85 11.34
N THR A 139 4.61 14.86 10.63
CA THR A 139 4.55 15.28 9.23
C THR A 139 5.33 16.58 9.08
N ASN A 140 6.35 16.55 8.25
CA ASN A 140 6.93 17.77 7.74
C ASN A 140 5.78 18.54 7.07
N LYS A 141 5.45 19.72 7.55
CA LYS A 141 4.55 20.64 6.84
C LYS A 141 5.16 21.12 5.51
N SER A 142 6.37 20.65 5.19
CA SER A 142 7.05 20.84 3.91
C SER A 142 6.52 19.94 2.78
N ASP A 143 5.29 19.39 2.90
CA ASP A 143 4.61 18.73 1.78
C ASP A 143 4.13 19.72 0.69
N ILE A 144 4.39 21.03 0.89
CA ILE A 144 4.18 22.04 -0.15
C ILE A 144 5.48 22.16 -0.95
N LYS A 145 5.48 21.54 -2.12
CA LYS A 145 6.55 21.70 -3.11
C LYS A 145 6.26 22.93 -3.95
N ASP A 146 7.28 23.73 -4.22
CA ASP A 146 7.12 24.82 -5.18
C ASP A 146 7.10 24.26 -6.62
N THR A 147 6.64 25.10 -7.55
CA THR A 147 6.51 24.69 -8.96
C THR A 147 7.87 24.33 -9.59
N GLN A 148 8.94 24.96 -9.14
CA GLN A 148 10.30 24.74 -9.67
C GLN A 148 10.84 23.38 -9.26
N GLU A 149 10.62 22.99 -8.00
CA GLU A 149 10.96 21.66 -7.46
C GLU A 149 10.18 20.54 -8.19
N VAL A 150 8.85 20.73 -8.36
CA VAL A 150 7.99 19.77 -9.07
C VAL A 150 8.40 19.61 -10.54
N ILE A 151 8.75 20.70 -11.23
CA ILE A 151 9.24 20.63 -12.61
C ILE A 151 10.59 19.90 -12.68
N GLY A 152 11.49 20.14 -11.72
CA GLY A 152 12.76 19.42 -11.63
C GLY A 152 12.57 17.91 -11.54
N GLU A 153 11.74 17.45 -10.58
CA GLU A 153 11.39 16.04 -10.42
C GLU A 153 10.75 15.44 -11.69
N LEU A 154 9.86 16.18 -12.34
CA LEU A 154 9.18 15.73 -13.56
C LEU A 154 10.18 15.56 -14.73
N LEU A 155 11.16 16.45 -14.88
CA LEU A 155 12.18 16.35 -15.91
C LEU A 155 13.11 15.14 -15.67
N GLU A 156 13.51 14.90 -14.42
CA GLU A 156 14.27 13.69 -14.06
C GLU A 156 13.49 12.41 -14.36
N GLU A 157 12.18 12.41 -14.09
CA GLU A 157 11.32 11.26 -14.41
C GLU A 157 11.24 11.02 -15.93
N PHE A 158 11.11 12.08 -16.73
CA PHE A 158 11.12 11.97 -18.18
C PHE A 158 12.45 11.46 -18.74
N GLU A 159 13.59 11.90 -18.18
CA GLU A 159 14.91 11.40 -18.58
C GLU A 159 15.04 9.92 -18.26
N LYS A 160 14.69 9.47 -17.06
CA LYS A 160 14.69 8.05 -16.67
C LYS A 160 13.79 7.20 -17.59
N GLN A 161 12.62 7.71 -17.96
CA GLN A 161 11.71 7.00 -18.86
C GLN A 161 12.29 6.91 -20.29
N LYS A 162 12.98 7.93 -20.76
CA LYS A 162 13.61 7.95 -22.09
C LYS A 162 14.79 6.97 -22.19
N GLU A 163 15.53 6.78 -21.10
CA GLU A 163 16.67 5.85 -21.03
C GLU A 163 16.21 4.40 -20.83
N SER A 164 14.99 4.17 -20.33
CA SER A 164 14.47 2.83 -20.12
C SER A 164 13.94 2.22 -21.41
N ASP A 165 14.40 1.01 -21.73
CA ASP A 165 13.91 0.17 -22.87
C ASP A 165 12.49 -0.40 -22.63
N SER A 166 11.71 0.22 -21.72
CA SER A 166 10.50 -0.34 -21.08
C SER A 166 9.24 -0.34 -21.95
N LYS A 167 9.33 -0.24 -23.27
CA LYS A 167 8.16 -0.27 -24.20
C LYS A 167 6.99 0.65 -23.77
N GLY A 168 7.28 1.75 -23.05
CA GLY A 168 6.27 2.69 -22.55
C GLY A 168 5.54 2.22 -21.27
N ILE A 169 6.09 1.28 -20.52
CA ILE A 169 5.64 0.89 -19.19
C ILE A 169 6.31 1.83 -18.18
N ILE A 170 5.50 2.49 -17.34
CA ILE A 170 5.99 3.46 -16.33
C ILE A 170 6.16 2.78 -14.96
N GLY A 171 5.27 1.85 -14.64
CA GLY A 171 5.27 1.13 -13.36
C GLY A 171 5.83 -0.29 -13.46
N LEU A 172 5.45 -1.18 -12.55
CA LEU A 172 5.73 -2.60 -12.64
C LEU A 172 4.99 -3.21 -13.81
N ASP A 173 5.71 -4.00 -14.62
CA ASP A 173 5.13 -4.74 -15.74
C ASP A 173 4.10 -5.75 -15.23
N THR A 174 2.90 -5.73 -15.79
CA THR A 174 1.82 -6.64 -15.40
C THR A 174 1.99 -8.05 -15.96
N GLY A 175 2.83 -8.24 -16.98
CA GLY A 175 2.98 -9.50 -17.71
C GLY A 175 1.89 -9.73 -18.76
N PHE A 176 1.00 -8.76 -18.98
CA PHE A 176 0.02 -8.76 -20.05
C PHE A 176 0.21 -7.50 -20.89
N ASP A 177 0.57 -7.68 -22.18
CA ASP A 177 0.89 -6.55 -23.07
C ASP A 177 -0.31 -5.63 -23.28
N ASP A 178 -1.51 -6.19 -23.49
CA ASP A 178 -2.74 -5.41 -23.68
C ASP A 178 -3.16 -4.65 -22.41
N LEU A 179 -2.86 -5.18 -21.22
CA LEU A 179 -3.08 -4.47 -19.95
C LEU A 179 -2.07 -3.34 -19.80
N ASN A 180 -0.79 -3.61 -20.06
CA ASN A 180 0.28 -2.60 -20.01
C ASN A 180 0.04 -1.45 -20.98
N GLU A 181 -0.51 -1.73 -22.16
CA GLU A 181 -0.87 -0.69 -23.13
C GLU A 181 -1.89 0.28 -22.56
N LYS A 182 -2.86 -0.20 -21.76
CA LYS A 182 -3.95 0.58 -21.18
C LYS A 182 -3.58 1.30 -19.88
N ILE A 183 -2.89 0.61 -18.94
CA ILE A 183 -2.60 1.16 -17.61
C ILE A 183 -1.15 1.62 -17.41
N LYS A 184 -0.25 1.29 -18.36
CA LYS A 184 1.20 1.62 -18.32
C LYS A 184 1.94 0.97 -17.15
N GLY A 185 1.50 -0.21 -16.69
CA GLY A 185 2.03 -0.91 -15.52
C GLY A 185 1.45 -0.41 -14.19
N PHE A 186 1.84 -1.06 -13.10
CA PHE A 186 1.45 -0.66 -11.74
C PHE A 186 2.42 0.38 -11.20
N LYS A 187 1.94 1.63 -11.06
CA LYS A 187 2.78 2.75 -10.65
C LYS A 187 3.03 2.74 -9.14
N ASN A 188 4.18 3.28 -8.74
CA ASN A 188 4.46 3.53 -7.33
C ASN A 188 3.41 4.45 -6.71
N GLY A 189 3.05 4.15 -5.46
CA GLY A 189 2.01 4.88 -4.74
C GLY A 189 0.57 4.57 -5.15
N ASP A 190 0.32 3.66 -6.12
CA ASP A 190 -1.02 3.29 -6.54
C ASP A 190 -1.60 2.16 -5.69
N LEU A 191 -2.91 2.28 -5.42
CA LEU A 191 -3.75 1.21 -4.90
C LEU A 191 -4.52 0.56 -6.06
N ILE A 192 -4.22 -0.70 -6.31
CA ILE A 192 -4.85 -1.52 -7.33
C ILE A 192 -5.82 -2.51 -6.67
N ILE A 193 -7.06 -2.52 -7.09
CA ILE A 193 -8.05 -3.48 -6.61
C ILE A 193 -8.29 -4.54 -7.66
N ILE A 194 -8.17 -5.82 -7.28
CA ILE A 194 -8.59 -6.94 -8.12
C ILE A 194 -9.82 -7.57 -7.48
N ALA A 195 -10.95 -7.51 -8.15
CA ALA A 195 -12.18 -8.01 -7.59
C ALA A 195 -12.81 -9.11 -8.46
N ALA A 196 -13.37 -10.12 -7.78
CA ALA A 196 -14.02 -11.24 -8.45
C ALA A 196 -15.05 -11.92 -7.55
N ARG A 197 -15.95 -12.72 -8.17
CA ARG A 197 -16.74 -13.70 -7.43
C ARG A 197 -15.84 -14.90 -7.04
N PRO A 198 -16.20 -15.64 -5.97
CA PRO A 198 -15.49 -16.87 -5.59
C PRO A 198 -15.35 -17.82 -6.77
N GLY A 199 -14.19 -18.45 -6.89
CA GLY A 199 -13.90 -19.41 -7.97
C GLY A 199 -13.51 -18.79 -9.32
N MET A 200 -13.60 -17.47 -9.50
CA MET A 200 -13.24 -16.78 -10.76
C MET A 200 -11.73 -16.64 -10.99
N GLY A 201 -10.87 -16.96 -9.98
CA GLY A 201 -9.42 -16.90 -10.13
C GLY A 201 -8.79 -15.61 -9.59
N LYS A 202 -9.43 -14.91 -8.62
CA LYS A 202 -8.92 -13.70 -7.97
C LYS A 202 -7.47 -13.88 -7.48
N THR A 203 -7.22 -14.88 -6.64
CA THR A 203 -5.89 -15.20 -6.09
C THR A 203 -4.92 -15.59 -7.21
N SER A 204 -5.35 -16.38 -8.22
CA SER A 204 -4.52 -16.75 -9.37
C SER A 204 -4.05 -15.52 -10.17
N MET A 205 -4.90 -14.49 -10.30
CA MET A 205 -4.51 -13.22 -10.93
C MET A 205 -3.46 -12.48 -10.09
N GLY A 206 -3.65 -12.43 -8.76
CA GLY A 206 -2.64 -11.86 -7.85
C GLY A 206 -1.30 -12.60 -7.94
N LEU A 207 -1.32 -13.94 -7.99
CA LEU A 207 -0.12 -14.75 -8.12
C LEU A 207 0.58 -14.56 -9.48
N HIS A 208 -0.16 -14.31 -10.57
CA HIS A 208 0.42 -13.94 -11.86
C HIS A 208 1.27 -12.67 -11.75
N PHE A 209 0.75 -11.62 -11.11
CA PHE A 209 1.50 -10.36 -10.93
C PHE A 209 2.69 -10.52 -9.98
N ILE A 210 2.56 -11.34 -8.95
CA ILE A 210 3.68 -11.72 -8.06
C ILE A 210 4.79 -12.41 -8.87
N GLU A 211 4.45 -13.45 -9.63
CA GLU A 211 5.43 -14.21 -10.43
C GLU A 211 6.12 -13.31 -11.46
N LYS A 212 5.37 -12.42 -12.13
CA LYS A 212 5.94 -11.46 -13.08
C LYS A 212 6.94 -10.51 -12.41
N THR A 213 6.60 -9.95 -11.26
CA THR A 213 7.48 -9.06 -10.49
C THR A 213 8.75 -9.79 -10.04
N LEU A 214 8.61 -11.04 -9.56
CA LEU A 214 9.75 -11.86 -9.15
C LEU A 214 10.67 -12.24 -10.32
N ARG A 215 10.14 -12.43 -11.54
CA ARG A 215 10.95 -12.66 -12.76
C ARG A 215 11.79 -11.45 -13.13
N GLU A 216 11.38 -10.26 -12.77
CA GLU A 216 12.17 -9.03 -12.96
C GLU A 216 13.23 -8.84 -11.86
N GLY A 217 13.40 -9.79 -10.94
CA GLY A 217 14.35 -9.71 -9.84
C GLY A 217 13.92 -8.82 -8.69
N LYS A 218 12.69 -8.31 -8.71
CA LYS A 218 12.12 -7.41 -7.69
C LYS A 218 11.46 -8.20 -6.56
N GLY A 219 11.48 -7.65 -5.34
CA GLY A 219 10.92 -8.28 -4.15
C GLY A 219 9.42 -8.07 -4.00
N VAL A 220 8.74 -9.04 -3.41
CA VAL A 220 7.29 -9.03 -3.18
C VAL A 220 6.96 -9.45 -1.75
N VAL A 221 6.06 -8.73 -1.10
CA VAL A 221 5.44 -9.17 0.16
C VAL A 221 3.98 -9.52 -0.11
N PHE A 222 3.59 -10.73 0.23
CA PHE A 222 2.23 -11.24 0.05
C PHE A 222 1.57 -11.53 1.39
N PHE A 223 0.51 -10.81 1.71
CA PHE A 223 -0.36 -11.07 2.86
C PHE A 223 -1.49 -11.99 2.44
N SER A 224 -1.33 -13.29 2.72
CA SER A 224 -2.35 -14.31 2.47
C SER A 224 -3.17 -14.53 3.73
N LEU A 225 -4.33 -13.87 3.81
CA LEU A 225 -5.22 -13.95 4.99
C LEU A 225 -6.23 -15.09 4.87
N GLU A 226 -6.40 -15.66 3.67
CA GLU A 226 -7.36 -16.74 3.39
C GLU A 226 -6.67 -18.11 3.29
N MET A 227 -5.44 -18.17 2.77
CA MET A 227 -4.77 -19.42 2.42
C MET A 227 -3.41 -19.55 3.09
N PRO A 228 -3.02 -20.76 3.56
CA PRO A 228 -1.66 -21.03 4.06
C PRO A 228 -0.58 -20.81 3.01
N ALA A 229 0.62 -20.42 3.43
CA ALA A 229 1.78 -20.18 2.56
C ALA A 229 2.13 -21.40 1.70
N THR A 230 1.98 -22.61 2.23
CA THR A 230 2.22 -23.84 1.49
C THR A 230 1.30 -23.99 0.28
N GLN A 231 0.02 -23.67 0.40
CA GLN A 231 -0.93 -23.71 -0.72
C GLN A 231 -0.63 -22.63 -1.77
N ILE A 232 -0.14 -21.48 -1.34
CA ILE A 232 0.33 -20.42 -2.26
C ILE A 232 1.52 -20.94 -3.07
N MET A 233 2.51 -21.50 -2.41
CA MET A 233 3.69 -22.07 -3.08
C MET A 233 3.32 -23.21 -4.04
N GLN A 234 2.39 -24.10 -3.67
CA GLN A 234 1.90 -25.14 -4.58
C GLN A 234 1.27 -24.58 -5.86
N ARG A 235 0.51 -23.48 -5.75
CA ARG A 235 -0.07 -22.79 -6.92
C ARG A 235 1.00 -22.13 -7.79
N LEU A 236 1.98 -21.48 -7.19
CA LEU A 236 3.12 -20.89 -7.91
C LEU A 236 3.94 -21.97 -8.61
N LEU A 237 4.22 -23.10 -7.95
CA LEU A 237 4.91 -24.25 -8.55
C LEU A 237 4.10 -24.86 -9.70
N SER A 238 2.79 -25.03 -9.53
CA SER A 238 1.91 -25.54 -10.58
C SER A 238 1.91 -24.64 -11.83
N ALA A 239 1.80 -23.33 -11.63
CA ALA A 239 1.86 -22.37 -12.72
C ALA A 239 3.21 -22.37 -13.44
N LYS A 240 4.31 -22.45 -12.69
CA LYS A 240 5.68 -22.41 -13.22
C LYS A 240 6.10 -23.69 -13.94
N THR A 241 5.78 -24.86 -13.36
CA THR A 241 6.17 -26.15 -13.89
C THR A 241 5.18 -26.70 -14.91
N SER A 242 4.00 -26.09 -15.06
CA SER A 242 2.87 -26.60 -15.85
C SER A 242 2.35 -27.96 -15.40
N ILE A 243 2.69 -28.38 -14.19
CA ILE A 243 2.15 -29.61 -13.57
C ILE A 243 0.78 -29.30 -12.97
N PRO A 244 -0.25 -30.14 -13.22
CA PRO A 244 -1.57 -29.92 -12.64
C PRO A 244 -1.54 -29.82 -11.13
N LEU A 245 -2.20 -28.77 -10.59
CA LEU A 245 -2.21 -28.49 -9.15
C LEU A 245 -2.67 -29.70 -8.32
N GLN A 246 -3.66 -30.48 -8.81
CA GLN A 246 -4.16 -31.66 -8.12
C GLN A 246 -3.09 -32.75 -7.96
N ARG A 247 -2.21 -32.91 -8.96
CA ARG A 247 -1.11 -33.89 -8.88
C ARG A 247 -0.02 -33.42 -7.91
N LEU A 248 0.27 -32.13 -7.87
CA LEU A 248 1.19 -31.55 -6.87
C LEU A 248 0.66 -31.73 -5.43
N LEU A 249 -0.65 -31.53 -5.22
CA LEU A 249 -1.28 -31.66 -3.90
C LEU A 249 -1.15 -33.08 -3.31
N ILE A 250 -1.19 -34.13 -4.16
CA ILE A 250 -1.08 -35.55 -3.73
C ILE A 250 0.30 -36.15 -4.00
N ALA A 251 1.27 -35.30 -4.46
CA ALA A 251 2.62 -35.72 -4.83
C ALA A 251 2.68 -36.87 -5.87
N ASP A 252 1.69 -36.94 -6.76
CA ASP A 252 1.65 -37.90 -7.87
C ASP A 252 2.49 -37.36 -9.04
N LEU A 253 3.81 -37.55 -8.96
CA LEU A 253 4.80 -37.00 -9.87
C LEU A 253 5.74 -38.09 -10.36
N ASN A 254 6.06 -38.06 -11.66
CA ASN A 254 7.14 -38.84 -12.21
C ASN A 254 8.52 -38.19 -11.97
N ASP A 255 9.61 -38.87 -12.30
CA ASP A 255 10.97 -38.42 -12.04
C ASP A 255 11.28 -37.10 -12.75
N ASP A 256 10.82 -36.88 -13.99
CA ASP A 256 11.02 -35.63 -14.73
C ASP A 256 10.24 -34.47 -14.09
N GLU A 257 9.04 -34.73 -13.62
CA GLU A 257 8.23 -33.74 -12.91
C GLU A 257 8.85 -33.39 -11.55
N TRP A 258 9.41 -34.35 -10.83
CA TRP A 258 10.16 -34.12 -9.60
C TRP A 258 11.37 -33.20 -9.84
N ASN A 259 12.12 -33.46 -10.93
CA ASN A 259 13.25 -32.62 -11.30
C ASN A 259 12.79 -31.15 -11.61
N ARG A 260 11.72 -31.02 -12.39
CA ARG A 260 11.14 -29.67 -12.67
C ARG A 260 10.68 -28.94 -11.41
N VAL A 261 10.06 -29.63 -10.46
CA VAL A 261 9.65 -29.07 -9.17
C VAL A 261 10.89 -28.67 -8.37
N ALA A 262 11.92 -29.54 -8.30
CA ALA A 262 13.16 -29.19 -7.58
C ALA A 262 13.87 -27.98 -8.15
N ASP A 263 13.93 -27.84 -9.48
CA ASP A 263 14.51 -26.66 -10.14
C ASP A 263 13.68 -25.39 -9.89
N ALA A 264 12.35 -25.52 -9.93
CA ALA A 264 11.47 -24.41 -9.60
C ALA A 264 11.60 -23.96 -8.13
N CYS A 265 11.78 -24.89 -7.19
CA CYS A 265 12.04 -24.58 -5.78
C CYS A 265 13.35 -23.80 -5.62
N LYS A 266 14.46 -24.27 -6.24
CA LYS A 266 15.74 -23.55 -6.21
C LYS A 266 15.63 -22.14 -6.77
N ASP A 267 14.85 -21.95 -7.85
CA ASP A 267 14.62 -20.63 -8.40
C ASP A 267 13.85 -19.72 -7.41
N TYR A 268 12.82 -20.24 -6.73
CA TYR A 268 12.10 -19.46 -5.72
C TYR A 268 12.94 -19.17 -4.47
N GLU A 269 13.82 -20.07 -4.04
CA GLU A 269 14.77 -19.83 -2.94
C GLU A 269 15.69 -18.64 -3.21
N SER A 270 15.99 -18.36 -4.47
CA SER A 270 16.81 -17.21 -4.89
C SER A 270 16.03 -15.89 -4.99
N LYS A 271 14.69 -15.94 -4.91
CA LYS A 271 13.82 -14.78 -5.09
C LYS A 271 13.35 -14.18 -3.77
N LYS A 272 13.11 -12.89 -3.77
CA LYS A 272 12.65 -12.13 -2.62
C LYS A 272 11.12 -12.18 -2.50
N LEU A 273 10.58 -13.36 -2.17
CA LEU A 273 9.16 -13.57 -1.90
C LEU A 273 8.92 -13.79 -0.42
N TYR A 274 8.19 -12.89 0.23
CA TYR A 274 7.83 -12.96 1.64
C TYR A 274 6.34 -13.17 1.77
N ILE A 275 5.92 -14.29 2.38
CA ILE A 275 4.51 -14.64 2.56
C ILE A 275 4.17 -14.55 4.04
N TYR A 276 3.20 -13.69 4.36
CA TYR A 276 2.58 -13.60 5.67
C TYR A 276 1.22 -14.29 5.61
N ASP A 277 1.06 -15.43 6.27
CA ASP A 277 -0.13 -16.30 6.22
C ASP A 277 -0.92 -16.34 7.53
N SER A 278 -0.92 -15.24 8.27
CA SER A 278 -1.79 -15.08 9.43
C SER A 278 -3.24 -14.83 8.99
N GLY A 279 -4.20 -15.47 9.65
CA GLY A 279 -5.63 -15.31 9.33
C GLY A 279 -6.19 -13.89 9.54
N TYR A 280 -5.39 -12.94 9.98
CA TYR A 280 -5.76 -11.54 10.19
C TYR A 280 -4.55 -10.62 10.04
N ALA A 281 -4.79 -9.39 9.58
CA ALA A 281 -3.82 -8.30 9.60
C ALA A 281 -4.55 -6.96 9.69
N SER A 282 -4.01 -6.00 10.43
CA SER A 282 -4.43 -4.61 10.40
C SER A 282 -3.52 -3.80 9.46
N ILE A 283 -3.91 -2.57 9.11
CA ILE A 283 -3.05 -1.63 8.36
C ILE A 283 -1.73 -1.38 9.09
N THR A 284 -1.76 -1.35 10.42
CA THR A 284 -0.56 -1.16 11.24
C THR A 284 0.40 -2.34 11.11
N ASP A 285 -0.11 -3.58 11.12
CA ASP A 285 0.72 -4.78 10.94
C ASP A 285 1.36 -4.80 9.55
N ILE A 286 0.57 -4.53 8.51
CA ILE A 286 1.08 -4.46 7.12
C ILE A 286 2.17 -3.40 7.01
N ARG A 287 1.96 -2.20 7.57
CA ARG A 287 2.96 -1.12 7.57
C ARG A 287 4.27 -1.53 8.23
N LEU A 288 4.20 -2.11 9.43
CA LEU A 288 5.39 -2.54 10.18
C LEU A 288 6.18 -3.61 9.43
N ILE A 289 5.49 -4.61 8.88
CA ILE A 289 6.11 -5.70 8.12
C ILE A 289 6.76 -5.16 6.85
N LEU A 290 6.05 -4.33 6.07
CA LEU A 290 6.58 -3.78 4.82
C LEU A 290 7.78 -2.87 5.06
N ARG A 291 7.73 -1.98 6.06
CA ARG A 291 8.88 -1.14 6.42
C ARG A 291 10.09 -1.99 6.79
N ARG A 292 9.88 -2.99 7.66
CA ARG A 292 10.95 -3.90 8.07
C ARG A 292 11.55 -4.64 6.88
N GLN A 293 10.74 -5.15 5.96
CA GLN A 293 11.27 -5.86 4.79
C GLN A 293 12.00 -4.93 3.83
N LYS A 294 11.50 -3.70 3.63
CA LYS A 294 12.22 -2.68 2.83
C LYS A 294 13.57 -2.30 3.45
N GLU A 295 13.66 -2.21 4.78
CA GLU A 295 14.93 -1.94 5.48
C GLU A 295 15.93 -3.11 5.35
N LEU A 296 15.45 -4.35 5.39
CA LEU A 296 16.30 -5.54 5.32
C LEU A 296 16.80 -5.82 3.89
N ASP A 297 15.95 -5.66 2.88
CA ASP A 297 16.22 -6.12 1.52
C ASP A 297 16.31 -5.00 0.47
N GLY A 298 15.91 -3.79 0.81
CA GLY A 298 16.02 -2.60 -0.04
C GLY A 298 15.16 -2.58 -1.31
N ASP A 299 14.76 -3.73 -1.82
CA ASP A 299 14.17 -3.90 -3.16
C ASP A 299 12.79 -4.58 -3.13
N ILE A 300 11.96 -4.20 -2.15
CA ILE A 300 10.55 -4.61 -2.13
C ILE A 300 9.76 -3.65 -3.01
N SER A 301 9.23 -4.16 -4.12
CA SER A 301 8.58 -3.36 -5.16
C SER A 301 7.09 -3.60 -5.30
N LEU A 302 6.54 -4.64 -4.66
CA LEU A 302 5.10 -4.96 -4.71
C LEU A 302 4.61 -5.50 -3.37
N CYS A 303 3.44 -5.03 -2.95
CA CYS A 303 2.66 -5.66 -1.88
C CYS A 303 1.34 -6.20 -2.43
N VAL A 304 0.98 -7.42 -2.05
CA VAL A 304 -0.32 -8.03 -2.40
C VAL A 304 -1.03 -8.44 -1.12
N VAL A 305 -2.35 -8.18 -1.02
CA VAL A 305 -3.19 -8.52 0.14
C VAL A 305 -4.39 -9.35 -0.33
N ASP A 306 -4.50 -10.60 0.10
CA ASP A 306 -5.61 -11.50 -0.21
C ASP A 306 -6.36 -11.89 1.08
N TYR A 307 -7.52 -11.29 1.41
CA TYR A 307 -8.24 -10.25 0.74
C TYR A 307 -8.70 -9.19 1.77
N ILE A 308 -9.06 -8.00 1.31
CA ILE A 308 -9.45 -6.84 2.17
C ILE A 308 -10.54 -7.24 3.20
N GLY A 309 -11.47 -8.11 2.81
CA GLY A 309 -12.56 -8.54 3.66
C GLY A 309 -12.15 -9.31 4.93
N LEU A 310 -10.92 -9.77 5.06
CA LEU A 310 -10.39 -10.41 6.26
C LEU A 310 -9.51 -9.49 7.11
N MET A 311 -9.24 -8.28 6.62
CA MET A 311 -8.47 -7.30 7.40
C MET A 311 -9.25 -6.79 8.60
N MET A 312 -8.51 -6.50 9.66
CA MET A 312 -9.04 -5.90 10.88
C MET A 312 -8.94 -4.37 10.80
N SER A 313 -10.05 -3.71 11.15
CA SER A 313 -10.05 -2.26 11.39
C SER A 313 -9.38 -1.96 12.73
N SER A 314 -8.63 -0.87 12.79
CA SER A 314 -8.04 -0.37 14.05
C SER A 314 -9.07 0.33 14.94
N SER A 315 -10.22 0.69 14.38
CA SER A 315 -11.32 1.36 15.07
C SER A 315 -12.46 0.39 15.37
N ASN A 316 -13.10 0.55 16.53
CA ASN A 316 -14.25 -0.27 16.95
C ASN A 316 -15.53 0.14 16.19
N PHE A 317 -15.50 0.16 14.87
CA PHE A 317 -16.70 0.38 14.07
C PHE A 317 -17.56 -0.90 14.05
N SER A 318 -18.83 -0.77 14.41
CA SER A 318 -19.82 -1.86 14.26
C SER A 318 -20.25 -2.04 12.80
N ASP A 319 -20.15 -0.99 11.98
CA ASP A 319 -20.53 -0.99 10.57
C ASP A 319 -19.36 -1.44 9.69
N ARG A 320 -19.60 -2.50 8.91
CA ARG A 320 -18.63 -3.09 8.00
C ARG A 320 -18.19 -2.11 6.90
N HIS A 321 -19.10 -1.25 6.43
CA HIS A 321 -18.76 -0.23 5.42
C HIS A 321 -17.70 0.75 5.93
N LEU A 322 -17.78 1.18 7.19
CA LEU A 322 -16.81 2.07 7.80
C LEU A 322 -15.44 1.38 7.98
N GLN A 323 -15.44 0.08 8.37
CA GLN A 323 -14.21 -0.70 8.47
C GLN A 323 -13.50 -0.82 7.12
N VAL A 324 -14.23 -1.16 6.05
CA VAL A 324 -13.68 -1.29 4.71
C VAL A 324 -13.18 0.06 4.18
N SER A 325 -13.87 1.15 4.51
CA SER A 325 -13.45 2.51 4.15
C SER A 325 -12.14 2.90 4.83
N GLU A 326 -12.00 2.61 6.13
CA GLU A 326 -10.73 2.83 6.86
C GLU A 326 -9.59 2.03 6.25
N ILE A 327 -9.81 0.75 5.96
CA ILE A 327 -8.82 -0.15 5.38
C ILE A 327 -8.38 0.33 3.99
N SER A 328 -9.35 0.63 3.12
CA SER A 328 -9.07 1.11 1.76
C SER A 328 -8.21 2.37 1.75
N ARG A 329 -8.66 3.38 2.52
CA ARG A 329 -7.91 4.62 2.68
C ARG A 329 -6.53 4.39 3.30
N GLY A 330 -6.43 3.48 4.29
CA GLY A 330 -5.17 3.11 4.92
C GLY A 330 -4.19 2.48 3.95
N LEU A 331 -4.65 1.56 3.08
CA LEU A 331 -3.83 0.93 2.03
C LEU A 331 -3.37 1.97 0.99
N LYS A 332 -4.24 2.91 0.57
CA LYS A 332 -3.82 3.98 -0.37
C LYS A 332 -2.77 4.90 0.23
N LEU A 333 -2.95 5.30 1.50
CA LEU A 333 -1.94 6.12 2.18
C LEU A 333 -0.62 5.37 2.34
N LEU A 334 -0.68 4.06 2.64
CA LEU A 334 0.50 3.22 2.79
C LEU A 334 1.24 3.03 1.46
N ALA A 335 0.53 2.85 0.34
CA ALA A 335 1.14 2.79 -0.99
C ALA A 335 1.94 4.06 -1.30
N ARG A 336 1.38 5.24 -1.01
CA ARG A 336 2.06 6.52 -1.18
C ARG A 336 3.23 6.71 -0.21
N GLU A 337 3.07 6.32 1.06
CA GLU A 337 4.10 6.42 2.11
C GLU A 337 5.35 5.59 1.77
N LEU A 338 5.14 4.39 1.23
CA LEU A 338 6.21 3.46 0.90
C LEU A 338 6.69 3.59 -0.54
N ASP A 339 6.09 4.47 -1.33
CA ASP A 339 6.38 4.66 -2.76
C ASP A 339 6.43 3.32 -3.51
N MET A 340 5.35 2.53 -3.40
CA MET A 340 5.22 1.23 -4.06
C MET A 340 3.75 0.91 -4.35
N PRO A 341 3.43 0.14 -5.42
CA PRO A 341 2.08 -0.32 -5.67
C PRO A 341 1.63 -1.34 -4.63
N ILE A 342 0.35 -1.21 -4.23
CA ILE A 342 -0.32 -2.20 -3.39
C ILE A 342 -1.49 -2.77 -4.18
N ILE A 343 -1.47 -4.09 -4.39
CA ILE A 343 -2.59 -4.84 -4.96
C ILE A 343 -3.41 -5.41 -3.81
N ALA A 344 -4.69 -5.05 -3.75
CA ALA A 344 -5.59 -5.58 -2.74
C ALA A 344 -6.74 -6.34 -3.42
N LEU A 345 -6.92 -7.59 -3.00
CA LEU A 345 -7.94 -8.45 -3.57
C LEU A 345 -9.28 -8.21 -2.85
N SER A 346 -10.39 -8.22 -3.58
CA SER A 346 -11.72 -7.99 -3.05
C SER A 346 -12.73 -8.99 -3.60
N GLN A 347 -13.78 -9.27 -2.82
CA GLN A 347 -14.87 -10.13 -3.26
C GLN A 347 -16.08 -9.30 -3.69
N LEU A 348 -16.67 -9.67 -4.84
CA LEU A 348 -17.87 -9.02 -5.36
C LEU A 348 -19.15 -9.49 -4.69
N ASN A 349 -20.19 -8.63 -4.69
CA ASN A 349 -21.51 -8.93 -4.17
C ASN A 349 -22.17 -10.06 -4.98
N ARG A 350 -23.00 -10.87 -4.31
CA ARG A 350 -23.81 -11.92 -4.96
C ARG A 350 -24.88 -11.37 -5.89
N SER A 351 -25.34 -10.15 -5.69
CA SER A 351 -26.41 -9.52 -6.48
C SER A 351 -26.14 -9.53 -7.99
N LEU A 352 -24.86 -9.52 -8.41
CA LEU A 352 -24.50 -9.60 -9.82
C LEU A 352 -24.98 -10.90 -10.50
N GLU A 353 -25.09 -12.02 -9.75
CA GLU A 353 -25.52 -13.32 -10.27
C GLU A 353 -27.00 -13.36 -10.68
N ALA A 354 -27.81 -12.44 -10.12
CA ALA A 354 -29.23 -12.28 -10.47
C ALA A 354 -29.46 -11.48 -11.77
N ARG A 355 -28.43 -10.83 -12.32
CA ARG A 355 -28.57 -10.05 -13.55
C ARG A 355 -28.46 -10.93 -14.79
N ALA A 356 -29.11 -10.50 -15.86
CA ALA A 356 -28.97 -11.15 -17.19
C ALA A 356 -27.53 -11.05 -17.70
N ASN A 357 -26.91 -9.89 -17.58
CA ASN A 357 -25.48 -9.68 -17.84
C ASN A 357 -24.71 -9.77 -16.52
N LYS A 358 -23.94 -10.84 -16.34
CA LYS A 358 -23.18 -11.14 -15.13
C LYS A 358 -21.76 -10.55 -15.18
N ARG A 359 -21.44 -9.70 -16.15
CA ARG A 359 -20.15 -8.97 -16.17
C ARG A 359 -20.11 -7.99 -15.01
N PRO A 360 -19.02 -8.01 -14.21
CA PRO A 360 -18.88 -7.12 -13.06
C PRO A 360 -18.83 -5.64 -13.46
N MET A 361 -19.33 -4.79 -12.56
CA MET A 361 -19.25 -3.33 -12.65
C MET A 361 -18.93 -2.74 -11.26
N LEU A 362 -18.59 -1.45 -11.20
CA LEU A 362 -18.17 -0.79 -9.95
C LEU A 362 -19.19 -0.93 -8.80
N SER A 363 -20.47 -0.86 -9.11
CA SER A 363 -21.54 -1.06 -8.11
C SER A 363 -21.59 -2.46 -7.47
N ASP A 364 -20.86 -3.44 -8.03
CA ASP A 364 -20.81 -4.80 -7.48
C ASP A 364 -19.69 -4.98 -6.42
N LEU A 365 -18.84 -3.97 -6.26
CA LEU A 365 -17.92 -3.91 -5.14
C LEU A 365 -18.73 -3.79 -3.86
N ARG A 366 -18.76 -4.84 -3.05
CA ARG A 366 -19.55 -4.94 -1.84
C ARG A 366 -19.09 -3.90 -0.81
N GLU A 367 -20.04 -3.14 -0.25
CA GLU A 367 -19.80 -2.27 0.91
C GLU A 367 -18.78 -1.14 0.70
N SER A 368 -18.58 -0.64 -0.55
CA SER A 368 -17.36 0.12 -0.79
C SER A 368 -17.42 1.22 -1.86
N GLY A 369 -18.31 2.18 -1.72
CA GLY A 369 -18.10 3.48 -2.38
C GLY A 369 -16.70 4.06 -2.05
N ALA A 370 -16.14 3.71 -0.90
CA ALA A 370 -14.80 4.11 -0.50
C ALA A 370 -13.69 3.42 -1.31
N ILE A 371 -13.75 2.10 -1.53
CA ILE A 371 -12.78 1.39 -2.39
C ILE A 371 -12.78 2.01 -3.79
N GLU A 372 -13.97 2.32 -4.33
CA GLU A 372 -14.07 2.97 -5.62
C GLU A 372 -13.41 4.36 -5.62
N GLN A 373 -13.52 5.12 -4.54
CA GLN A 373 -12.90 6.45 -4.44
C GLN A 373 -11.39 6.38 -4.27
N ASP A 374 -10.88 5.51 -3.38
CA ASP A 374 -9.47 5.44 -3.01
C ASP A 374 -8.60 4.75 -4.06
N ALA A 375 -9.12 3.70 -4.73
CA ALA A 375 -8.36 2.95 -5.72
C ALA A 375 -8.01 3.80 -6.95
N ASP A 376 -6.81 3.63 -7.46
CA ASP A 376 -6.37 4.24 -8.73
C ASP A 376 -6.78 3.37 -9.92
N THR A 377 -6.67 2.06 -9.76
CA THR A 377 -7.07 1.08 -10.78
C THR A 377 -7.94 -0.01 -10.14
N ILE A 378 -9.03 -0.37 -10.82
CA ILE A 378 -9.92 -1.46 -10.42
C ILE A 378 -10.04 -2.44 -11.57
N LEU A 379 -9.66 -3.68 -11.32
CA LEU A 379 -9.65 -4.78 -12.25
C LEU A 379 -10.68 -5.84 -11.81
N PHE A 380 -11.57 -6.27 -12.71
CA PHE A 380 -12.49 -7.35 -12.45
C PHE A 380 -12.08 -8.59 -13.24
N VAL A 381 -11.98 -9.72 -12.56
CA VAL A 381 -11.78 -11.03 -13.21
C VAL A 381 -13.14 -11.65 -13.51
N TYR A 382 -13.40 -11.93 -14.78
CA TYR A 382 -14.65 -12.50 -15.26
C TYR A 382 -14.42 -13.73 -16.13
N ARG A 383 -15.20 -14.78 -15.91
CA ARG A 383 -15.17 -16.03 -16.66
C ARG A 383 -16.62 -16.47 -16.92
N ASP A 384 -17.07 -16.25 -18.15
CA ASP A 384 -18.46 -16.51 -18.57
C ASP A 384 -18.84 -18.00 -18.53
N GLU A 385 -17.88 -18.87 -18.85
CA GLU A 385 -18.09 -20.31 -18.92
C GLU A 385 -18.57 -20.91 -17.61
N ILE A 386 -18.14 -20.38 -16.46
CA ILE A 386 -18.57 -20.83 -15.13
C ILE A 386 -20.09 -20.66 -14.98
N TYR A 387 -20.63 -19.53 -15.40
CA TYR A 387 -22.05 -19.25 -15.33
C TYR A 387 -22.84 -20.10 -16.34
N ARG A 388 -22.34 -20.27 -17.55
CA ARG A 388 -22.97 -21.14 -18.55
C ARG A 388 -23.02 -22.58 -18.06
N GLU A 389 -21.96 -23.07 -17.46
CA GLU A 389 -21.93 -24.43 -16.91
C GLU A 389 -22.91 -24.63 -15.76
N GLN A 390 -23.07 -23.62 -14.88
CA GLN A 390 -24.05 -23.63 -13.82
C GLN A 390 -25.48 -23.66 -14.38
N GLU A 391 -25.79 -22.81 -15.35
CA GLU A 391 -27.09 -22.75 -16.01
C GLU A 391 -27.45 -24.09 -16.71
N GLU A 392 -26.47 -24.70 -17.38
CA GLU A 392 -26.68 -26.03 -18.01
C GLU A 392 -26.95 -27.11 -16.95
N LYS A 393 -26.20 -27.13 -15.84
CA LYS A 393 -26.46 -28.06 -14.73
C LYS A 393 -27.84 -27.85 -14.09
N GLU A 394 -28.28 -26.61 -13.94
CA GLU A 394 -29.62 -26.32 -13.43
C GLU A 394 -30.72 -26.81 -14.38
N LYS A 395 -30.58 -26.58 -15.69
CA LYS A 395 -31.52 -27.08 -16.71
C LYS A 395 -31.57 -28.61 -16.75
N GLU A 396 -30.40 -29.24 -16.68
CA GLU A 396 -30.31 -30.71 -16.60
C GLU A 396 -30.98 -31.28 -15.35
N ASN A 397 -30.78 -30.65 -14.17
CA ASN A 397 -31.38 -31.07 -12.93
C ASN A 397 -32.92 -30.88 -12.96
N LYS A 398 -33.42 -29.79 -13.53
CA LYS A 398 -34.87 -29.55 -13.73
C LYS A 398 -35.48 -30.59 -14.64
N ALA A 399 -34.85 -30.90 -15.77
CA ALA A 399 -35.31 -31.91 -16.70
C ALA A 399 -35.34 -33.33 -16.06
N LYS A 400 -34.32 -33.66 -15.27
CA LYS A 400 -34.27 -34.90 -14.49
C LYS A 400 -35.42 -34.98 -13.48
N ALA A 401 -35.72 -33.88 -12.78
CA ALA A 401 -36.84 -33.81 -11.83
C ALA A 401 -38.23 -33.95 -12.51
N GLU A 402 -38.32 -33.54 -13.78
CA GLU A 402 -39.54 -33.64 -14.60
C GLU A 402 -39.57 -34.93 -15.45
N ASN A 403 -38.63 -35.85 -15.28
CA ASN A 403 -38.47 -37.08 -16.10
C ASN A 403 -38.43 -36.79 -17.61
N LYS A 404 -37.81 -35.67 -18.02
CA LYS A 404 -37.64 -35.30 -19.43
C LYS A 404 -36.19 -35.53 -19.88
N GLU A 405 -36.02 -35.93 -21.12
CA GLU A 405 -34.69 -35.92 -21.72
C GLU A 405 -34.16 -34.49 -21.90
N TYR A 406 -32.93 -34.22 -21.45
CA TYR A 406 -32.26 -32.96 -21.67
C TYR A 406 -31.00 -33.16 -22.52
N LYS A 407 -30.92 -32.47 -23.64
CA LYS A 407 -29.72 -32.46 -24.47
C LYS A 407 -28.88 -31.21 -24.09
N ARG A 408 -27.69 -31.48 -23.58
CA ARG A 408 -26.76 -30.42 -23.20
C ARG A 408 -26.32 -29.61 -24.44
N ASN A 409 -26.36 -28.28 -24.36
CA ASN A 409 -26.00 -27.38 -25.47
C ASN A 409 -24.63 -26.73 -25.31
N PHE A 410 -24.02 -26.85 -24.11
CA PHE A 410 -22.72 -26.27 -23.79
C PHE A 410 -21.79 -27.34 -23.20
N PHE A 411 -20.60 -27.43 -23.79
CA PHE A 411 -19.53 -28.33 -23.36
C PHE A 411 -18.26 -27.48 -23.14
N PRO A 412 -17.82 -27.28 -21.86
CA PRO A 412 -16.62 -26.51 -21.58
C PRO A 412 -15.36 -27.26 -22.06
N ASP A 413 -14.35 -26.52 -22.54
CA ASP A 413 -13.02 -27.07 -22.78
C ASP A 413 -12.43 -27.57 -21.45
N PRO A 414 -11.95 -28.83 -21.37
CA PRO A 414 -11.39 -29.35 -20.13
C PRO A 414 -10.06 -28.72 -19.72
N ASN A 415 -9.33 -28.08 -20.63
CA ASN A 415 -7.99 -27.56 -20.40
C ASN A 415 -7.95 -26.07 -20.13
N GLN A 416 -8.76 -25.30 -20.86
CA GLN A 416 -8.75 -23.84 -20.84
C GLN A 416 -10.14 -23.27 -20.97
N GLU A 417 -10.27 -21.99 -20.64
CA GLU A 417 -11.49 -21.22 -20.87
C GLU A 417 -11.19 -19.75 -21.10
N LYS A 418 -12.10 -19.08 -21.81
CA LYS A 418 -12.00 -17.64 -22.01
C LYS A 418 -12.24 -16.93 -20.69
N ALA A 419 -11.39 -15.94 -20.44
CA ALA A 419 -11.48 -15.04 -19.31
C ALA A 419 -11.33 -13.60 -19.79
N GLU A 420 -11.88 -12.67 -19.02
CA GLU A 420 -11.73 -11.24 -19.27
C GLU A 420 -11.19 -10.57 -18.01
N LEU A 421 -10.21 -9.72 -18.18
CA LEU A 421 -9.78 -8.77 -17.16
C LEU A 421 -10.37 -7.41 -17.49
N ILE A 422 -11.45 -7.04 -16.79
CA ILE A 422 -12.19 -5.81 -17.06
C ILE A 422 -11.61 -4.67 -16.24
N ILE A 423 -11.14 -3.62 -16.88
CA ILE A 423 -10.66 -2.40 -16.25
C ILE A 423 -11.87 -1.52 -15.94
N GLY A 424 -12.42 -1.64 -14.74
CA GLY A 424 -13.60 -0.88 -14.32
C GLY A 424 -13.29 0.56 -13.94
N LYS A 425 -12.07 0.81 -13.45
CA LYS A 425 -11.55 2.15 -13.16
C LYS A 425 -10.08 2.22 -13.51
N ASN A 426 -9.67 3.34 -14.10
CA ASN A 426 -8.26 3.70 -14.29
C ASN A 426 -8.15 5.22 -14.21
N ARG A 427 -7.52 5.75 -13.16
CA ARG A 427 -7.35 7.20 -12.98
C ARG A 427 -6.47 7.84 -14.06
N ASN A 428 -5.53 7.07 -14.58
CA ASN A 428 -4.47 7.58 -15.46
C ASN A 428 -4.62 7.13 -16.92
N GLY A 429 -5.78 6.57 -17.31
CA GLY A 429 -5.95 6.06 -18.66
C GLY A 429 -7.36 5.53 -18.94
N PRO A 430 -7.54 4.84 -20.05
CA PRO A 430 -8.83 4.31 -20.48
C PRO A 430 -9.28 3.13 -19.62
N THR A 431 -10.59 2.94 -19.55
CA THR A 431 -11.23 1.70 -19.11
C THR A 431 -11.43 0.75 -20.31
N GLY A 432 -11.80 -0.51 -20.05
CA GLY A 432 -12.04 -1.48 -21.12
C GLY A 432 -11.87 -2.91 -20.60
N ALA A 433 -11.59 -3.85 -21.49
CA ALA A 433 -11.32 -5.23 -21.14
C ALA A 433 -10.08 -5.73 -21.87
N VAL A 434 -9.43 -6.73 -21.28
CA VAL A 434 -8.32 -7.49 -21.83
C VAL A 434 -8.75 -8.94 -21.89
N ASP A 435 -8.64 -9.55 -23.07
CA ASP A 435 -9.00 -10.95 -23.30
C ASP A 435 -7.87 -11.86 -22.84
N LEU A 436 -8.20 -12.82 -22.00
CA LEU A 436 -7.28 -13.79 -21.41
C LEU A 436 -7.79 -15.23 -21.62
N LEU A 437 -6.91 -16.20 -21.46
CA LEU A 437 -7.24 -17.59 -21.28
C LEU A 437 -6.91 -18.03 -19.85
N PHE A 438 -7.82 -18.74 -19.21
CA PHE A 438 -7.57 -19.39 -17.94
C PHE A 438 -7.24 -20.87 -18.15
N LEU A 439 -6.05 -21.27 -17.77
CA LEU A 439 -5.57 -22.65 -17.85
C LEU A 439 -6.05 -23.41 -16.62
N LYS A 440 -7.05 -24.27 -16.79
CA LYS A 440 -7.76 -24.96 -15.69
C LYS A 440 -6.84 -25.89 -14.87
N LYS A 441 -5.89 -26.56 -15.52
CA LYS A 441 -4.98 -27.53 -14.87
C LYS A 441 -4.07 -26.90 -13.82
N ASN A 442 -3.53 -25.73 -14.12
CA ASN A 442 -2.57 -24.98 -13.25
C ASN A 442 -3.15 -23.72 -12.66
N SER A 443 -4.44 -23.48 -12.87
CA SER A 443 -5.14 -22.31 -12.33
C SER A 443 -4.42 -20.97 -12.61
N SER A 444 -3.90 -20.80 -13.83
CA SER A 444 -3.13 -19.64 -14.26
C SER A 444 -3.78 -18.91 -15.43
N PHE A 445 -3.47 -17.61 -15.57
CA PHE A 445 -3.92 -16.79 -16.69
C PHE A 445 -2.79 -16.58 -17.68
N VAL A 446 -3.13 -16.57 -18.97
CA VAL A 446 -2.25 -16.20 -20.09
C VAL A 446 -3.00 -15.28 -21.04
N GLU A 447 -2.28 -14.50 -21.85
CA GLU A 447 -2.91 -13.69 -22.87
C GLU A 447 -3.61 -14.54 -23.92
N ALA A 448 -4.78 -14.10 -24.36
CA ALA A 448 -5.44 -14.71 -25.50
C ALA A 448 -4.67 -14.38 -26.79
N PRO A 449 -4.47 -15.34 -27.71
CA PRO A 449 -3.83 -15.06 -28.97
C PRO A 449 -4.63 -14.00 -29.75
N LYS A 450 -3.94 -12.95 -30.24
CA LYS A 450 -4.57 -11.90 -31.04
C LYS A 450 -5.18 -12.54 -32.31
N ALA A 451 -6.41 -12.21 -32.61
CA ALA A 451 -7.11 -12.69 -33.80
C ALA A 451 -6.30 -12.33 -35.06
N GLY A 452 -5.67 -13.31 -35.69
CA GLY A 452 -4.76 -13.15 -36.83
C GLY A 452 -3.56 -14.10 -36.86
N PHE A 453 -3.23 -14.74 -35.72
CA PHE A 453 -2.28 -15.85 -35.69
C PHE A 453 -3.04 -17.18 -35.76
N GLU A 454 -2.93 -17.88 -36.90
CA GLU A 454 -3.35 -19.29 -37.01
C GLU A 454 -2.63 -20.07 -35.92
N ALA A 455 -3.42 -20.82 -35.12
CA ALA A 455 -2.92 -21.69 -34.08
C ALA A 455 -1.93 -22.70 -34.70
N THR A 456 -0.64 -22.47 -34.51
CA THR A 456 0.34 -23.54 -34.69
C THR A 456 -0.01 -24.63 -33.68
N LYS A 457 -0.52 -25.76 -34.20
CA LYS A 457 -0.71 -26.96 -33.43
C LYS A 457 0.62 -27.29 -32.79
N PHE A 458 0.69 -27.24 -31.47
CA PHE A 458 1.72 -27.94 -30.72
C PHE A 458 1.39 -29.44 -30.87
N GLU A 459 2.07 -30.10 -31.76
CA GLU A 459 2.15 -31.55 -31.84
C GLU A 459 2.88 -32.07 -30.59
N GLU A 460 2.46 -33.23 -30.11
CA GLU A 460 2.68 -34.00 -28.89
C GLU A 460 4.11 -34.03 -28.30
#